data_25a78143414d41ba728b292fb6a121f1
#
_entry.id   25a78143414d41ba728b292fb6a121f1
#
_cell.length_a   1.000
_cell.length_b   1.000
_cell.length_c   1.000
_cell.angle_alpha   90.00
_cell.angle_beta   90.00
_cell.angle_gamma   90.00
#
_symmetry.space_group_name_H-M   'P 1'
#
loop_
_entity.id
_entity.type
_entity.pdbx_description
1 polymer ?
#
loop_
_entity_poly.entity_id
_entity_poly.type
_entity_poly.pdbx_seq_one_letter_code
_entity_poly.pdbx_strand_id
1 'polypeptide(L)'
;MISKSEREQIIALIKREVVPAIGCTEPIAVALCVAKATETLGERPEKISVLLSANILKNAMGVGIPGTGMIGLPIAIALGAIIGKSEYQLEVLKDSTPEAVEEGKKMIDSQAIDISLKYGIEEKLYIEVKCSKGNNEATAIISGGHTHFVFISKNDNVILNENASSESDVNEEELNLNLRKVYDFAMTAPLEEIRFILESKRLNKNAAERSLKGHYGHELGKTLMGCKNEKDIMGNNTFTHILSYTSAACDARMAGAMIPVMSNSGSGNQGIAATMPVVVYAEDNNKSEEELIRALTLSHLTVIYIKQSLGRLSALCGCVVAATGSSCGITYLMGGGYQQIVYAVQNMIANLTGMICDGAKPSCALKLTSGVSTAVLSAIMAMEQKCVTSVEGIIEDNVDLSIRNLTRIGSVGMNETDKVVLDIMTHKTCEY
;
A
#
# COMPACT_ATOMS: atom_id res chain seq x y z
N MET A 1 -24.35 9.43 -19.26
CA MET A 1 -24.00 8.00 -19.46
C MET A 1 -22.53 7.93 -19.85
N ILE A 2 -21.78 7.04 -19.24
CA ILE A 2 -20.36 6.80 -19.56
C ILE A 2 -20.25 6.18 -20.94
N SER A 3 -19.44 6.75 -21.82
CA SER A 3 -19.23 6.22 -23.19
C SER A 3 -18.49 4.87 -23.14
N LYS A 4 -18.52 4.11 -24.22
CA LYS A 4 -17.79 2.84 -24.30
C LYS A 4 -16.29 3.06 -24.16
N SER A 5 -15.73 4.05 -24.86
CA SER A 5 -14.30 4.41 -24.77
C SER A 5 -13.88 4.78 -23.35
N GLU A 6 -14.65 5.64 -22.68
CA GLU A 6 -14.37 6.04 -21.30
C GLU A 6 -14.47 4.86 -20.31
N ARG A 7 -15.41 3.94 -20.55
CA ARG A 7 -15.53 2.72 -19.76
C ARG A 7 -14.30 1.82 -19.93
N GLU A 8 -13.80 1.64 -21.15
CA GLU A 8 -12.58 0.88 -21.45
C GLU A 8 -11.36 1.51 -20.74
N GLN A 9 -11.25 2.83 -20.75
CA GLN A 9 -10.19 3.55 -20.03
C GLN A 9 -10.27 3.34 -18.50
N ILE A 10 -11.47 3.39 -17.93
CA ILE A 10 -11.66 3.13 -16.48
C ILE A 10 -11.25 1.68 -16.13
N ILE A 11 -11.64 0.71 -16.96
CA ILE A 11 -11.27 -0.70 -16.76
C ILE A 11 -9.75 -0.88 -16.85
N ALA A 12 -9.11 -0.27 -17.83
CA ALA A 12 -7.66 -0.29 -17.95
C ALA A 12 -6.97 0.31 -16.73
N LEU A 13 -7.47 1.45 -16.22
CA LEU A 13 -6.99 2.09 -15.01
C LEU A 13 -7.14 1.17 -13.79
N ILE A 14 -8.31 0.54 -13.58
CA ILE A 14 -8.50 -0.38 -12.46
C ILE A 14 -7.52 -1.56 -12.56
N LYS A 15 -7.36 -2.17 -13.74
CA LYS A 15 -6.44 -3.30 -13.96
C LYS A 15 -4.97 -2.93 -13.76
N ARG A 16 -4.59 -1.68 -14.00
CA ARG A 16 -3.24 -1.17 -13.75
C ARG A 16 -2.98 -0.93 -12.26
N GLU A 17 -3.95 -0.37 -11.53
CA GLU A 17 -3.79 0.04 -10.14
C GLU A 17 -4.17 -1.05 -9.11
N VAL A 18 -4.98 -2.04 -9.52
CA VAL A 18 -5.43 -3.15 -8.66
C VAL A 18 -4.75 -4.42 -9.12
N VAL A 19 -3.59 -4.70 -8.53
CA VAL A 19 -2.71 -5.80 -8.94
C VAL A 19 -2.25 -6.64 -7.74
N PRO A 20 -1.99 -7.95 -7.94
CA PRO A 20 -1.41 -8.79 -6.89
C PRO A 20 -0.02 -8.28 -6.45
N ALA A 21 0.27 -8.42 -5.15
CA ALA A 21 1.56 -8.08 -4.58
C ALA A 21 1.93 -9.03 -3.43
N ILE A 22 3.21 -9.36 -3.28
CA ILE A 22 3.78 -10.11 -2.16
C ILE A 22 4.73 -9.21 -1.39
N GLY A 23 4.51 -9.02 -0.09
CA GLY A 23 5.33 -8.14 0.74
C GLY A 23 5.13 -6.65 0.42
N CYS A 24 6.11 -5.83 0.82
CA CYS A 24 6.12 -4.39 0.59
C CYS A 24 7.03 -4.06 -0.60
N THR A 25 6.57 -3.17 -1.47
CA THR A 25 7.28 -2.84 -2.73
C THR A 25 8.59 -2.11 -2.50
N GLU A 26 8.68 -1.27 -1.47
CA GLU A 26 9.87 -0.43 -1.23
C GLU A 26 11.12 -1.26 -0.88
N PRO A 27 11.13 -2.19 0.09
CA PRO A 27 12.32 -2.99 0.34
C PRO A 27 12.65 -3.95 -0.83
N ILE A 28 11.63 -4.39 -1.57
CA ILE A 28 11.85 -5.23 -2.75
C ILE A 28 12.48 -4.42 -3.89
N ALA A 29 12.11 -3.17 -4.09
CA ALA A 29 12.76 -2.28 -5.06
C ALA A 29 14.23 -2.00 -4.68
N VAL A 30 14.52 -1.87 -3.38
CA VAL A 30 15.91 -1.76 -2.90
C VAL A 30 16.67 -3.05 -3.20
N ALA A 31 16.11 -4.23 -2.91
CA ALA A 31 16.73 -5.52 -3.25
C ALA A 31 16.95 -5.68 -4.77
N LEU A 32 16.01 -5.20 -5.59
CA LEU A 32 16.12 -5.19 -7.05
C LEU A 32 17.30 -4.31 -7.52
N CYS A 33 17.45 -3.13 -6.93
CA CYS A 33 18.55 -2.23 -7.24
C CYS A 33 19.90 -2.84 -6.85
N VAL A 34 19.96 -3.52 -5.69
CA VAL A 34 21.15 -4.27 -5.25
C VAL A 34 21.47 -5.44 -6.19
N ALA A 35 20.46 -6.22 -6.58
CA ALA A 35 20.64 -7.31 -7.53
C ALA A 35 21.25 -6.80 -8.84
N LYS A 36 20.73 -5.69 -9.39
CA LYS A 36 21.24 -5.08 -10.61
C LYS A 36 22.68 -4.59 -10.48
N ALA A 37 23.01 -3.91 -9.37
CA ALA A 37 24.38 -3.47 -9.10
C ALA A 37 25.34 -4.66 -8.96
N THR A 38 24.91 -5.73 -8.30
CA THR A 38 25.70 -6.96 -8.12
C THR A 38 25.92 -7.69 -9.46
N GLU A 39 24.88 -7.83 -10.29
CA GLU A 39 25.00 -8.39 -11.65
C GLU A 39 25.96 -7.57 -12.51
N THR A 40 25.90 -6.25 -12.41
CA THR A 40 26.78 -5.33 -13.15
C THR A 40 28.23 -5.45 -12.67
N LEU A 41 28.45 -5.59 -11.36
CA LEU A 41 29.77 -5.86 -10.79
C LEU A 41 30.34 -7.18 -11.33
N GLY A 42 29.49 -8.20 -11.51
CA GLY A 42 29.85 -9.52 -12.04
C GLY A 42 30.38 -10.49 -11.00
N GLU A 43 30.41 -10.09 -9.75
CA GLU A 43 30.87 -10.89 -8.62
C GLU A 43 30.17 -10.43 -7.32
N ARG A 44 30.25 -11.25 -6.27
CA ARG A 44 29.65 -10.93 -4.98
C ARG A 44 30.37 -9.75 -4.33
N PRO A 45 29.64 -8.67 -3.96
CA PRO A 45 30.26 -7.49 -3.36
C PRO A 45 30.81 -7.75 -1.96
N GLU A 46 31.90 -7.06 -1.62
CA GLU A 46 32.46 -6.99 -0.27
C GLU A 46 31.86 -5.84 0.54
N LYS A 47 31.40 -4.77 -0.15
CA LYS A 47 30.72 -3.64 0.46
C LYS A 47 29.55 -3.19 -0.42
N ILE A 48 28.47 -2.81 0.24
CA ILE A 48 27.24 -2.30 -0.39
C ILE A 48 26.88 -1.00 0.30
N SER A 49 26.87 0.12 -0.44
CA SER A 49 26.39 1.41 0.04
C SER A 49 25.05 1.71 -0.64
N VAL A 50 24.05 2.06 0.16
CA VAL A 50 22.68 2.32 -0.27
C VAL A 50 22.23 3.70 0.18
N LEU A 51 21.90 4.57 -0.78
CA LEU A 51 21.37 5.89 -0.54
C LEU A 51 19.89 5.93 -0.97
N LEU A 52 19.02 6.35 -0.06
CA LEU A 52 17.57 6.27 -0.25
C LEU A 52 16.90 7.63 -0.05
N SER A 53 15.84 7.89 -0.82
CA SER A 53 14.93 8.99 -0.48
C SER A 53 14.24 8.73 0.87
N ALA A 54 13.80 9.80 1.50
CA ALA A 54 13.11 9.78 2.79
C ALA A 54 11.93 8.80 2.82
N ASN A 55 11.12 8.79 1.76
CA ASN A 55 9.92 7.94 1.69
C ASN A 55 10.26 6.46 1.52
N ILE A 56 11.28 6.11 0.70
CA ILE A 56 11.73 4.73 0.58
C ILE A 56 12.28 4.23 1.90
N LEU A 57 13.17 4.99 2.53
CA LEU A 57 13.76 4.63 3.82
C LEU A 57 12.67 4.40 4.87
N LYS A 58 11.76 5.37 5.05
CA LYS A 58 10.64 5.29 5.99
C LYS A 58 9.78 4.04 5.81
N ASN A 59 9.44 3.70 4.56
CA ASN A 59 8.53 2.60 4.27
C ASN A 59 9.19 1.22 4.28
N ALA A 60 10.51 1.16 4.17
CA ALA A 60 11.26 -0.09 4.12
C ALA A 60 11.89 -0.54 5.45
N MET A 61 12.05 0.39 6.42
CA MET A 61 12.78 0.11 7.67
C MET A 61 12.12 -0.92 8.58
N GLY A 62 10.79 -0.97 8.64
CA GLY A 62 10.05 -1.68 9.69
C GLY A 62 9.19 -2.83 9.21
N VAL A 63 9.27 -3.22 7.95
CA VAL A 63 8.39 -4.24 7.36
C VAL A 63 9.09 -5.59 7.23
N GLY A 64 8.34 -6.68 7.42
CA GLY A 64 8.82 -8.04 7.22
C GLY A 64 9.19 -8.32 5.76
N ILE A 65 10.36 -8.95 5.56
CA ILE A 65 10.83 -9.33 4.24
C ILE A 65 10.33 -10.74 3.91
N PRO A 66 9.66 -10.93 2.78
CA PRO A 66 9.03 -12.19 2.43
C PRO A 66 9.98 -13.40 2.51
N GLY A 67 9.53 -14.45 3.19
CA GLY A 67 10.27 -15.73 3.29
C GLY A 67 11.46 -15.74 4.25
N THR A 68 11.79 -14.63 4.92
CA THR A 68 12.99 -14.52 5.76
C THR A 68 12.74 -14.65 7.25
N GLY A 69 11.52 -14.35 7.71
CA GLY A 69 11.23 -14.17 9.13
C GLY A 69 11.90 -12.94 9.76
N MET A 70 12.54 -12.08 8.95
CA MET A 70 13.27 -10.89 9.39
C MET A 70 12.59 -9.60 8.90
N ILE A 71 12.95 -8.50 9.53
CA ILE A 71 12.38 -7.16 9.28
C ILE A 71 13.46 -6.23 8.72
N GLY A 72 13.07 -5.37 7.79
CA GLY A 72 13.82 -4.20 7.36
C GLY A 72 14.80 -4.42 6.23
N LEU A 73 15.46 -3.34 5.86
CA LEU A 73 16.33 -3.24 4.69
C LEU A 73 17.57 -4.16 4.73
N PRO A 74 18.27 -4.37 5.87
CA PRO A 74 19.53 -5.12 5.85
C PRO A 74 19.41 -6.49 5.19
N ILE A 75 18.38 -7.26 5.56
CA ILE A 75 18.19 -8.60 4.99
C ILE A 75 17.72 -8.54 3.52
N ALA A 76 16.91 -7.55 3.13
CA ALA A 76 16.49 -7.37 1.73
C ALA A 76 17.70 -7.05 0.83
N ILE A 77 18.62 -6.19 1.30
CA ILE A 77 19.87 -5.83 0.62
C ILE A 77 20.78 -7.06 0.50
N ALA A 78 21.00 -7.77 1.61
CA ALA A 78 21.85 -8.96 1.62
C ALA A 78 21.34 -10.02 0.62
N LEU A 79 20.04 -10.31 0.63
CA LEU A 79 19.43 -11.27 -0.29
C LEU A 79 19.47 -10.77 -1.74
N GLY A 80 19.28 -9.48 -1.99
CA GLY A 80 19.47 -8.89 -3.31
C GLY A 80 20.85 -9.17 -3.89
N ALA A 81 21.89 -9.11 -3.05
CA ALA A 81 23.28 -9.39 -3.45
C ALA A 81 23.61 -10.89 -3.56
N ILE A 82 22.91 -11.77 -2.82
CA ILE A 82 23.23 -13.21 -2.76
C ILE A 82 22.50 -14.00 -3.83
N ILE A 83 21.19 -13.74 -3.97
CA ILE A 83 20.29 -14.55 -4.81
C ILE A 83 19.49 -13.71 -5.81
N GLY A 84 19.52 -12.37 -5.69
CA GLY A 84 18.69 -11.50 -6.50
C GLY A 84 18.99 -11.61 -7.98
N LYS A 85 17.91 -11.73 -8.79
CA LYS A 85 17.97 -11.67 -10.25
C LYS A 85 17.12 -10.50 -10.71
N SER A 86 17.74 -9.47 -11.30
CA SER A 86 17.05 -8.24 -11.68
C SER A 86 15.96 -8.46 -12.72
N GLU A 87 16.04 -9.53 -13.51
CA GLU A 87 15.00 -9.94 -14.48
C GLU A 87 13.64 -10.28 -13.82
N TYR A 88 13.64 -10.64 -12.54
CA TYR A 88 12.42 -10.95 -11.80
C TYR A 88 11.67 -9.71 -11.29
N GLN A 89 12.20 -8.53 -11.52
CA GLN A 89 11.57 -7.27 -11.12
C GLN A 89 11.17 -7.29 -9.63
N LEU A 90 9.92 -6.99 -9.30
CA LEU A 90 9.43 -7.01 -7.90
C LEU A 90 9.26 -8.42 -7.30
N GLU A 91 9.67 -9.47 -8.00
CA GLU A 91 9.80 -10.83 -7.48
C GLU A 91 11.26 -11.23 -7.25
N VAL A 92 12.18 -10.27 -7.20
CA VAL A 92 13.63 -10.45 -7.13
C VAL A 92 14.10 -11.41 -6.02
N LEU A 93 13.34 -11.57 -4.94
CA LEU A 93 13.64 -12.45 -3.82
C LEU A 93 12.83 -13.76 -3.83
N LYS A 94 12.15 -14.13 -4.92
CA LYS A 94 11.29 -15.33 -4.96
C LYS A 94 12.06 -16.65 -4.76
N ASP A 95 13.35 -16.68 -5.08
CA ASP A 95 14.23 -17.85 -4.91
C ASP A 95 14.84 -17.91 -3.49
N SER A 96 14.29 -17.19 -2.50
CA SER A 96 14.80 -17.16 -1.12
C SER A 96 14.73 -18.54 -0.48
N THR A 97 15.86 -19.01 0.08
CA THR A 97 15.96 -20.26 0.84
C THR A 97 16.46 -19.99 2.25
N PRO A 98 16.25 -20.93 3.22
CA PRO A 98 16.82 -20.78 4.56
C PRO A 98 18.33 -20.57 4.56
N GLU A 99 19.06 -21.25 3.66
CA GLU A 99 20.52 -21.15 3.53
C GLU A 99 20.93 -19.74 3.07
N ALA A 100 20.21 -19.17 2.08
CA ALA A 100 20.45 -17.80 1.63
C ALA A 100 20.16 -16.78 2.74
N VAL A 101 19.15 -17.01 3.56
CA VAL A 101 18.83 -16.16 4.72
C VAL A 101 19.95 -16.19 5.75
N GLU A 102 20.49 -17.38 6.08
CA GLU A 102 21.63 -17.52 7.00
C GLU A 102 22.91 -16.86 6.44
N GLU A 103 23.12 -16.94 5.15
CA GLU A 103 24.22 -16.24 4.49
C GLU A 103 24.03 -14.72 4.51
N GLY A 104 22.78 -14.26 4.33
CA GLY A 104 22.39 -12.86 4.47
C GLY A 104 22.67 -12.31 5.87
N LYS A 105 22.38 -13.06 6.93
CA LYS A 105 22.71 -12.70 8.32
C LYS A 105 24.20 -12.50 8.50
N LYS A 106 25.03 -13.41 7.96
CA LYS A 106 26.49 -13.27 8.03
C LYS A 106 26.99 -12.00 7.32
N MET A 107 26.38 -11.64 6.19
CA MET A 107 26.71 -10.40 5.49
C MET A 107 26.34 -9.15 6.33
N ILE A 108 25.21 -9.19 7.02
CA ILE A 108 24.79 -8.11 7.93
C ILE A 108 25.77 -8.01 9.10
N ASP A 109 26.10 -9.12 9.75
CA ASP A 109 27.02 -9.18 10.91
C ASP A 109 28.44 -8.70 10.55
N SER A 110 28.87 -8.88 9.30
CA SER A 110 30.17 -8.38 8.82
C SER A 110 30.23 -6.87 8.58
N GLN A 111 29.11 -6.15 8.79
CA GLN A 111 29.00 -4.71 8.53
C GLN A 111 29.34 -4.31 7.08
N ALA A 112 29.07 -5.19 6.14
CA ALA A 112 29.29 -4.95 4.71
C ALA A 112 28.25 -3.99 4.08
N ILE A 113 27.19 -3.68 4.79
CA ILE A 113 26.05 -2.90 4.30
C ILE A 113 25.98 -1.56 5.03
N ASP A 114 26.04 -0.47 4.27
CA ASP A 114 25.78 0.89 4.74
C ASP A 114 24.50 1.44 4.12
N ILE A 115 23.62 1.99 4.95
CA ILE A 115 22.31 2.55 4.53
C ILE A 115 22.20 3.97 5.03
N SER A 116 22.04 4.92 4.11
CA SER A 116 21.99 6.33 4.43
C SER A 116 20.90 7.07 3.66
N LEU A 117 20.48 8.21 4.19
CA LEU A 117 19.54 9.11 3.52
C LEU A 117 20.26 9.89 2.41
N LYS A 118 19.66 9.96 1.23
CA LYS A 118 20.09 10.85 0.15
C LYS A 118 19.51 12.24 0.37
N TYR A 119 20.38 13.20 0.67
CA TYR A 119 20.00 14.61 0.82
C TYR A 119 19.98 15.35 -0.52
N GLY A 120 19.18 16.41 -0.61
CA GLY A 120 19.20 17.32 -1.76
C GLY A 120 18.48 16.81 -3.01
N ILE A 121 17.60 15.82 -2.87
CA ILE A 121 16.74 15.30 -3.94
C ILE A 121 15.28 15.68 -3.67
N GLU A 122 14.52 15.91 -4.75
CA GLU A 122 13.08 16.19 -4.69
C GLU A 122 12.25 14.91 -4.91
N GLU A 123 12.83 13.88 -5.52
CA GLU A 123 12.18 12.64 -5.86
C GLU A 123 11.79 11.87 -4.59
N LYS A 124 10.48 11.59 -4.49
CA LYS A 124 9.94 10.79 -3.38
C LYS A 124 10.33 9.31 -3.48
N LEU A 125 10.64 8.82 -4.68
CA LEU A 125 11.12 7.48 -4.96
C LEU A 125 12.50 7.56 -5.59
N TYR A 126 13.55 7.32 -4.79
CA TYR A 126 14.93 7.27 -5.22
C TYR A 126 15.71 6.22 -4.44
N ILE A 127 16.41 5.37 -5.15
CA ILE A 127 17.25 4.29 -4.63
C ILE A 127 18.56 4.30 -5.41
N GLU A 128 19.68 4.51 -4.74
CA GLU A 128 21.02 4.45 -5.33
C GLU A 128 21.81 3.38 -4.58
N VAL A 129 22.36 2.44 -5.32
CA VAL A 129 23.16 1.34 -4.77
C VAL A 129 24.51 1.32 -5.43
N LYS A 130 25.56 1.30 -4.61
CA LYS A 130 26.95 1.08 -5.03
C LYS A 130 27.47 -0.21 -4.40
N CYS A 131 27.81 -1.17 -5.24
CA CYS A 131 28.48 -2.41 -4.87
C CYS A 131 29.97 -2.34 -5.21
N SER A 132 30.84 -2.78 -4.31
CA SER A 132 32.28 -2.77 -4.54
C SER A 132 32.95 -4.05 -4.06
N LYS A 133 34.05 -4.42 -4.79
CA LYS A 133 34.96 -5.49 -4.42
C LYS A 133 36.38 -5.21 -4.94
N GLY A 134 37.33 -5.13 -4.03
CA GLY A 134 38.68 -4.67 -4.37
C GLY A 134 38.63 -3.30 -5.05
N ASN A 135 39.12 -3.21 -6.29
CA ASN A 135 39.13 -1.98 -7.09
C ASN A 135 37.93 -1.87 -8.05
N ASN A 136 37.06 -2.87 -8.08
CA ASN A 136 35.89 -2.85 -8.94
C ASN A 136 34.68 -2.28 -8.20
N GLU A 137 33.89 -1.48 -8.91
CA GLU A 137 32.65 -0.93 -8.41
C GLU A 137 31.54 -0.95 -9.48
N ALA A 138 30.31 -1.06 -9.04
CA ALA A 138 29.14 -0.91 -9.91
C ALA A 138 28.06 -0.12 -9.17
N THR A 139 27.41 0.77 -9.91
CA THR A 139 26.31 1.60 -9.39
C THR A 139 25.04 1.36 -10.20
N ALA A 140 23.91 1.23 -9.50
CA ALA A 140 22.61 1.22 -10.10
C ALA A 140 21.70 2.24 -9.38
N ILE A 141 20.83 2.93 -10.13
CA ILE A 141 19.87 3.90 -9.57
C ILE A 141 18.49 3.59 -10.12
N ILE A 142 17.52 3.52 -9.21
CA ILE A 142 16.09 3.48 -9.51
C ILE A 142 15.48 4.82 -9.09
N SER A 143 14.71 5.47 -9.98
CA SER A 143 14.02 6.73 -9.69
C SER A 143 12.69 6.84 -10.42
N GLY A 144 11.71 7.52 -9.80
CA GLY A 144 10.37 7.76 -10.35
C GLY A 144 9.41 6.57 -10.26
N GLY A 145 9.87 5.34 -10.45
CA GLY A 145 9.09 4.09 -10.37
C GLY A 145 9.89 2.99 -9.68
N HIS A 146 9.22 2.00 -9.04
CA HIS A 146 9.87 0.95 -8.24
C HIS A 146 10.79 0.01 -9.05
N THR A 147 10.67 0.01 -10.38
CA THR A 147 11.43 -0.85 -11.29
C THR A 147 12.16 -0.05 -12.37
N HIS A 148 12.06 1.29 -12.34
CA HIS A 148 12.61 2.15 -13.37
C HIS A 148 14.08 2.49 -13.07
N PHE A 149 15.00 1.81 -13.75
CA PHE A 149 16.42 2.09 -13.69
C PHE A 149 16.74 3.32 -14.54
N VAL A 150 17.34 4.34 -13.92
CA VAL A 150 17.75 5.59 -14.61
C VAL A 150 19.25 5.68 -14.80
N PHE A 151 20.04 4.93 -14.02
CA PHE A 151 21.49 4.93 -14.15
C PHE A 151 22.08 3.55 -13.81
N ILE A 152 23.05 3.10 -14.62
CA ILE A 152 23.84 1.89 -14.36
C ILE A 152 25.26 2.15 -14.85
N SER A 153 26.26 1.87 -14.00
CA SER A 153 27.67 1.95 -14.38
C SER A 153 28.49 0.83 -13.78
N LYS A 154 29.64 0.52 -14.43
CA LYS A 154 30.69 -0.35 -13.89
C LYS A 154 32.00 0.39 -14.02
N ASN A 155 32.69 0.66 -12.91
CA ASN A 155 33.87 1.51 -12.83
C ASN A 155 33.59 2.85 -13.55
N ASP A 156 34.39 3.28 -14.48
CA ASP A 156 34.23 4.50 -15.26
C ASP A 156 33.29 4.35 -16.48
N ASN A 157 32.80 3.13 -16.75
CA ASN A 157 31.95 2.85 -17.90
C ASN A 157 30.47 3.00 -17.55
N VAL A 158 29.80 3.99 -18.12
CA VAL A 158 28.35 4.19 -18.01
C VAL A 158 27.63 3.29 -19.01
N ILE A 159 26.74 2.43 -18.52
CA ILE A 159 25.95 1.46 -19.29
C ILE A 159 24.57 2.02 -19.60
N LEU A 160 23.95 2.70 -18.63
CA LEU A 160 22.65 3.36 -18.75
C LEU A 160 22.75 4.74 -18.09
N ASN A 161 22.23 5.77 -18.75
CA ASN A 161 22.06 7.10 -18.19
C ASN A 161 20.83 7.76 -18.83
N GLU A 162 19.69 7.60 -18.17
CA GLU A 162 18.42 8.18 -18.59
C GLU A 162 18.06 9.33 -17.65
N ASN A 163 17.45 10.38 -18.20
CA ASN A 163 16.89 11.41 -17.35
C ASN A 163 15.78 10.79 -16.49
N ALA A 164 15.74 11.13 -15.21
CA ALA A 164 14.69 10.74 -14.28
C ALA A 164 13.35 11.45 -14.62
N SER A 165 12.87 11.29 -15.85
CA SER A 165 11.50 11.63 -16.19
C SER A 165 10.63 10.56 -15.55
N SER A 166 9.78 10.99 -14.62
CA SER A 166 8.80 10.10 -13.98
C SER A 166 8.03 9.31 -15.05
N GLU A 167 7.69 8.04 -14.77
CA GLU A 167 6.75 7.24 -15.60
C GLU A 167 5.39 7.95 -15.85
N SER A 168 5.23 9.20 -15.36
CA SER A 168 4.08 10.06 -15.58
C SER A 168 4.03 10.70 -16.99
N ASP A 169 5.08 10.57 -17.83
CA ASP A 169 5.10 11.15 -19.19
C ASP A 169 4.66 10.18 -20.30
N VAL A 170 3.97 9.11 -19.99
CA VAL A 170 3.05 8.55 -20.96
C VAL A 170 1.88 9.52 -21.01
N ASN A 171 1.75 10.27 -22.12
CA ASN A 171 0.59 11.09 -22.49
C ASN A 171 -0.67 10.20 -22.70
N GLU A 172 -1.08 9.48 -21.65
CA GLU A 172 -2.46 9.07 -21.50
C GLU A 172 -3.17 10.29 -20.91
N GLU A 173 -4.12 10.87 -21.65
CA GLU A 173 -5.07 11.85 -21.11
C GLU A 173 -5.51 11.34 -19.74
N GLU A 174 -5.04 11.97 -18.67
CA GLU A 174 -5.36 11.55 -17.29
C GLU A 174 -6.88 11.53 -17.18
N LEU A 175 -7.44 10.33 -17.02
CA LEU A 175 -8.89 10.14 -16.94
C LEU A 175 -9.42 10.97 -15.77
N ASN A 176 -10.11 12.06 -16.06
CA ASN A 176 -10.60 12.99 -15.06
C ASN A 176 -11.80 12.37 -14.32
N LEU A 177 -11.49 11.66 -13.23
CA LEU A 177 -12.48 11.07 -12.34
C LEU A 177 -13.08 12.14 -11.40
N ASN A 178 -14.32 11.91 -10.98
CA ASN A 178 -14.98 12.50 -9.85
C ASN A 178 -15.88 11.46 -9.17
N LEU A 179 -16.36 11.72 -7.97
CA LEU A 179 -17.11 10.70 -7.22
C LEU A 179 -18.39 10.27 -7.94
N ARG A 180 -19.05 11.18 -8.67
CA ARG A 180 -20.24 10.84 -9.45
C ARG A 180 -19.92 9.86 -10.58
N LYS A 181 -18.86 10.08 -11.33
CA LYS A 181 -18.40 9.18 -12.40
C LYS A 181 -18.01 7.81 -11.85
N VAL A 182 -17.31 7.77 -10.71
CA VAL A 182 -16.96 6.54 -9.99
C VAL A 182 -18.20 5.73 -9.64
N TYR A 183 -19.21 6.38 -9.07
CA TYR A 183 -20.48 5.75 -8.74
C TYR A 183 -21.23 5.26 -9.98
N ASP A 184 -21.42 6.13 -10.98
CA ASP A 184 -22.15 5.77 -12.19
C ASP A 184 -21.48 4.61 -12.90
N PHE A 185 -20.15 4.56 -12.99
CA PHE A 185 -19.43 3.42 -13.55
C PHE A 185 -19.70 2.13 -12.78
N ALA A 186 -19.53 2.13 -11.46
CA ALA A 186 -19.73 0.93 -10.65
C ALA A 186 -21.15 0.38 -10.76
N MET A 187 -22.15 1.27 -10.91
CA MET A 187 -23.58 0.88 -10.99
C MET A 187 -24.01 0.44 -12.39
N THR A 188 -23.38 0.99 -13.45
CA THR A 188 -23.90 0.79 -14.83
C THR A 188 -22.99 -0.02 -15.73
N ALA A 189 -21.74 -0.28 -15.34
CA ALA A 189 -20.84 -1.13 -16.12
C ALA A 189 -21.42 -2.55 -16.28
N PRO A 190 -21.30 -3.15 -17.47
CA PRO A 190 -21.64 -4.55 -17.67
C PRO A 190 -20.88 -5.44 -16.69
N LEU A 191 -21.60 -6.35 -16.03
CA LEU A 191 -21.05 -7.16 -14.94
C LEU A 191 -19.80 -7.95 -15.36
N GLU A 192 -19.85 -8.52 -16.58
CA GLU A 192 -18.75 -9.32 -17.11
C GLU A 192 -17.47 -8.52 -17.34
N GLU A 193 -17.58 -7.20 -17.59
CA GLU A 193 -16.41 -6.34 -17.80
C GLU A 193 -15.69 -6.00 -16.49
N ILE A 194 -16.40 -6.06 -15.32
CA ILE A 194 -15.87 -5.72 -14.01
C ILE A 194 -15.73 -6.93 -13.06
N ARG A 195 -16.13 -8.13 -13.50
CA ARG A 195 -16.08 -9.36 -12.69
C ARG A 195 -14.68 -9.72 -12.20
N PHE A 196 -13.64 -9.30 -12.92
CA PHE A 196 -12.24 -9.52 -12.52
C PHE A 196 -11.91 -8.98 -11.13
N ILE A 197 -12.68 -8.01 -10.62
CA ILE A 197 -12.46 -7.42 -9.29
C ILE A 197 -12.61 -8.45 -8.16
N LEU A 198 -13.30 -9.57 -8.40
CA LEU A 198 -13.43 -10.68 -7.44
C LEU A 198 -12.10 -11.34 -7.08
N GLU A 199 -11.06 -11.16 -7.92
CA GLU A 199 -9.73 -11.63 -7.58
C GLU A 199 -9.20 -10.96 -6.30
N SER A 200 -9.61 -9.71 -6.02
CA SER A 200 -9.28 -9.03 -4.78
C SER A 200 -9.86 -9.75 -3.56
N LYS A 201 -11.10 -10.24 -3.65
CA LYS A 201 -11.70 -11.09 -2.62
C LYS A 201 -10.87 -12.36 -2.40
N ARG A 202 -10.56 -13.08 -3.50
CA ARG A 202 -9.85 -14.37 -3.42
C ARG A 202 -8.50 -14.23 -2.71
N LEU A 203 -7.70 -13.26 -3.09
CA LEU A 203 -6.36 -13.06 -2.55
C LEU A 203 -6.40 -12.54 -1.10
N ASN A 204 -7.16 -11.50 -0.84
CA ASN A 204 -7.15 -10.84 0.47
C ASN A 204 -7.84 -11.69 1.53
N LYS A 205 -8.90 -12.41 1.18
CA LYS A 205 -9.55 -13.36 2.09
C LYS A 205 -8.64 -14.55 2.43
N ASN A 206 -7.94 -15.11 1.43
CA ASN A 206 -6.94 -16.15 1.68
C ASN A 206 -5.85 -15.68 2.64
N ALA A 207 -5.36 -14.44 2.48
CA ALA A 207 -4.37 -13.88 3.39
C ALA A 207 -4.91 -13.75 4.83
N ALA A 208 -6.14 -13.27 4.99
CA ALA A 208 -6.79 -13.18 6.29
C ALA A 208 -6.96 -14.56 6.94
N GLU A 209 -7.50 -15.53 6.22
CA GLU A 209 -7.76 -16.89 6.73
C GLU A 209 -6.48 -17.62 7.13
N ARG A 210 -5.40 -17.45 6.35
CA ARG A 210 -4.09 -18.02 6.68
C ARG A 210 -3.50 -17.33 7.91
N SER A 211 -3.66 -16.02 8.03
CA SER A 211 -3.21 -15.26 9.20
C SER A 211 -3.93 -15.67 10.47
N LEU A 212 -5.24 -15.88 10.42
CA LEU A 212 -6.04 -16.34 11.56
C LEU A 212 -5.62 -17.74 12.05
N LYS A 213 -5.02 -18.57 11.19
CA LYS A 213 -4.51 -19.90 11.53
C LYS A 213 -3.02 -19.91 11.90
N GLY A 214 -2.24 -18.92 11.45
CA GLY A 214 -0.80 -18.80 11.67
C GLY A 214 -0.42 -17.82 12.79
N HIS A 215 0.85 -17.45 12.88
CA HIS A 215 1.37 -16.46 13.84
C HIS A 215 2.05 -15.35 13.04
N TYR A 216 1.38 -14.20 12.92
CA TYR A 216 1.85 -13.09 12.10
C TYR A 216 1.63 -11.75 12.80
N GLY A 217 2.63 -10.88 12.75
CA GLY A 217 2.56 -9.52 13.26
C GLY A 217 2.16 -9.46 14.73
N HIS A 218 1.18 -8.63 15.03
CA HIS A 218 0.63 -8.50 16.39
C HIS A 218 -0.54 -9.45 16.66
N GLU A 219 -0.89 -10.32 15.71
CA GLU A 219 -2.06 -11.22 15.78
C GLU A 219 -3.38 -10.49 16.12
N LEU A 220 -3.49 -9.23 15.68
CA LEU A 220 -4.63 -8.38 16.01
C LEU A 220 -5.95 -8.99 15.52
N GLY A 221 -5.94 -9.59 14.32
CA GLY A 221 -7.13 -10.28 13.79
C GLY A 221 -7.61 -11.40 14.69
N LYS A 222 -6.68 -12.21 15.23
CA LYS A 222 -7.02 -13.26 16.20
C LYS A 222 -7.50 -12.69 17.53
N THR A 223 -6.84 -11.64 18.01
CA THR A 223 -7.23 -10.98 19.26
C THR A 223 -8.68 -10.50 19.20
N LEU A 224 -9.09 -9.92 18.07
CA LEU A 224 -10.46 -9.45 17.86
C LEU A 224 -11.49 -10.59 17.83
N MET A 225 -11.15 -11.73 17.20
CA MET A 225 -12.03 -12.92 17.13
C MET A 225 -12.03 -13.75 18.41
N GLY A 226 -10.94 -13.69 19.16
CA GLY A 226 -10.68 -14.59 20.31
C GLY A 226 -10.97 -13.99 21.68
N CYS A 227 -11.58 -12.82 21.78
CA CYS A 227 -11.98 -12.20 23.05
C CYS A 227 -13.05 -13.02 23.77
N LYS A 228 -12.65 -14.18 24.30
CA LYS A 228 -13.51 -15.12 25.06
C LYS A 228 -13.56 -14.79 26.56
N ASN A 229 -13.17 -13.60 26.96
CA ASN A 229 -13.24 -13.21 28.36
C ASN A 229 -14.67 -12.87 28.75
N GLU A 230 -15.01 -13.06 30.03
CA GLU A 230 -16.35 -12.85 30.64
C GLU A 230 -16.99 -11.46 30.33
N LYS A 231 -16.21 -10.54 29.74
CA LYS A 231 -16.65 -9.25 29.23
C LYS A 231 -16.33 -9.17 27.73
N ASP A 232 -17.15 -9.85 26.94
CA ASP A 232 -17.06 -9.76 25.47
C ASP A 232 -17.44 -8.34 25.00
N ILE A 233 -16.44 -7.46 24.95
CA ILE A 233 -16.62 -6.05 24.57
C ILE A 233 -16.93 -5.94 23.08
N MET A 234 -16.41 -6.87 22.25
CA MET A 234 -16.52 -6.76 20.78
C MET A 234 -17.71 -7.51 20.22
N GLY A 235 -18.11 -8.60 20.85
CA GLY A 235 -19.18 -9.50 20.38
C GLY A 235 -18.82 -10.24 19.08
N ASN A 236 -19.61 -11.27 18.77
CA ASN A 236 -19.53 -11.99 17.49
C ASN A 236 -20.56 -11.41 16.52
N ASN A 237 -20.15 -10.42 15.72
CA ASN A 237 -21.01 -9.68 14.80
C ASN A 237 -20.21 -9.22 13.57
N THR A 238 -20.92 -8.75 12.55
CA THR A 238 -20.33 -8.27 11.29
C THR A 238 -19.25 -7.20 11.51
N PHE A 239 -19.43 -6.30 12.47
CA PHE A 239 -18.44 -5.28 12.76
C PHE A 239 -17.11 -5.90 13.22
N THR A 240 -17.16 -6.82 14.19
CA THR A 240 -15.98 -7.55 14.68
C THR A 240 -15.32 -8.37 13.57
N HIS A 241 -16.12 -9.06 12.73
CA HIS A 241 -15.59 -9.82 11.60
C HIS A 241 -14.86 -8.92 10.60
N ILE A 242 -15.40 -7.74 10.25
CA ILE A 242 -14.76 -6.74 9.38
C ILE A 242 -13.40 -6.36 9.95
N LEU A 243 -13.33 -6.00 11.24
CA LEU A 243 -12.09 -5.58 11.88
C LEU A 243 -11.08 -6.73 11.92
N SER A 244 -11.51 -7.93 12.28
CA SER A 244 -10.66 -9.11 12.42
C SER A 244 -10.05 -9.54 11.08
N TYR A 245 -10.86 -9.75 10.05
CA TYR A 245 -10.36 -10.20 8.76
C TYR A 245 -9.47 -9.16 8.08
N THR A 246 -9.79 -7.87 8.21
CA THR A 246 -8.96 -6.80 7.66
C THR A 246 -7.60 -6.72 8.34
N SER A 247 -7.57 -6.75 9.67
CA SER A 247 -6.31 -6.70 10.42
C SER A 247 -5.50 -7.99 10.25
N ALA A 248 -6.14 -9.17 10.18
CA ALA A 248 -5.45 -10.43 9.95
C ALA A 248 -4.70 -10.46 8.61
N ALA A 249 -5.34 -10.00 7.52
CA ALA A 249 -4.67 -9.90 6.22
C ALA A 249 -3.46 -8.95 6.28
N CYS A 250 -3.59 -7.85 7.01
CA CYS A 250 -2.51 -6.89 7.24
C CYS A 250 -1.40 -7.48 8.12
N ASP A 251 -1.73 -8.20 9.20
CA ASP A 251 -0.77 -8.87 10.07
C ASP A 251 0.14 -9.80 9.25
N ALA A 252 -0.45 -10.67 8.40
CA ALA A 252 0.31 -11.56 7.52
C ALA A 252 1.24 -10.79 6.58
N ARG A 253 0.70 -9.78 5.90
CA ARG A 253 1.48 -9.00 4.92
C ARG A 253 2.63 -8.26 5.57
N MET A 254 2.39 -7.58 6.68
CA MET A 254 3.40 -6.76 7.35
C MET A 254 4.47 -7.59 8.07
N ALA A 255 4.16 -8.83 8.42
CA ALA A 255 5.13 -9.79 8.94
C ALA A 255 5.98 -10.46 7.86
N GLY A 256 5.78 -10.14 6.57
CA GLY A 256 6.52 -10.74 5.48
C GLY A 256 6.09 -12.17 5.11
N ALA A 257 4.82 -12.50 5.30
CA ALA A 257 4.30 -13.78 4.85
C ALA A 257 4.38 -13.90 3.31
N MET A 258 4.79 -15.08 2.82
CA MET A 258 4.78 -15.42 1.40
C MET A 258 3.35 -15.71 0.93
N ILE A 259 2.48 -14.71 1.05
CA ILE A 259 1.06 -14.78 0.71
C ILE A 259 0.72 -13.57 -0.16
N PRO A 260 0.24 -13.78 -1.40
CA PRO A 260 -0.15 -12.67 -2.24
C PRO A 260 -1.42 -12.00 -1.69
N VAL A 261 -1.46 -10.69 -1.76
CA VAL A 261 -2.63 -9.85 -1.53
C VAL A 261 -2.93 -9.01 -2.76
N MET A 262 -4.17 -8.64 -2.96
CA MET A 262 -4.50 -7.63 -3.97
C MET A 262 -4.15 -6.27 -3.43
N SER A 263 -3.35 -5.53 -4.16
CA SER A 263 -3.00 -4.14 -3.85
C SER A 263 -3.99 -3.15 -4.48
N ASN A 264 -3.84 -1.88 -4.12
CA ASN A 264 -4.46 -0.76 -4.82
C ASN A 264 -3.50 0.43 -4.78
N SER A 265 -3.30 1.08 -5.93
CA SER A 265 -2.44 2.26 -6.08
C SER A 265 -1.05 2.07 -5.43
N GLY A 266 -0.43 0.92 -5.67
CA GLY A 266 0.91 0.58 -5.20
C GLY A 266 1.01 0.12 -3.74
N SER A 267 -0.11 -0.09 -3.01
CA SER A 267 -0.08 -0.54 -1.62
C SER A 267 -1.01 -1.73 -1.37
N GLY A 268 -0.44 -2.85 -0.88
CA GLY A 268 -1.23 -4.02 -0.47
C GLY A 268 -2.15 -3.74 0.70
N ASN A 269 -1.74 -2.91 1.67
CA ASN A 269 -2.60 -2.51 2.79
C ASN A 269 -3.81 -1.69 2.32
N GLN A 270 -3.66 -0.85 1.29
CA GLN A 270 -4.79 -0.16 0.69
C GLN A 270 -5.74 -1.14 -0.01
N GLY A 271 -5.21 -2.10 -0.76
CA GLY A 271 -6.02 -3.14 -1.37
C GLY A 271 -6.77 -4.00 -0.35
N ILE A 272 -6.14 -4.36 0.77
CA ILE A 272 -6.77 -5.08 1.88
C ILE A 272 -7.92 -4.24 2.48
N ALA A 273 -7.66 -2.98 2.81
CA ALA A 273 -8.67 -2.11 3.43
C ALA A 273 -9.82 -1.74 2.48
N ALA A 274 -9.58 -1.68 1.17
CA ALA A 274 -10.62 -1.48 0.17
C ALA A 274 -11.47 -2.74 -0.09
N THR A 275 -10.91 -3.95 0.16
CA THR A 275 -11.55 -5.23 -0.16
C THR A 275 -12.26 -5.85 1.03
N MET A 276 -11.51 -6.09 2.13
CA MET A 276 -11.98 -6.98 3.20
C MET A 276 -13.23 -6.49 3.91
N PRO A 277 -13.42 -5.20 4.23
CA PRO A 277 -14.65 -4.73 4.86
C PRO A 277 -15.88 -4.97 3.98
N VAL A 278 -15.74 -4.78 2.67
CA VAL A 278 -16.81 -4.97 1.69
C VAL A 278 -17.17 -6.45 1.56
N VAL A 279 -16.15 -7.32 1.45
CA VAL A 279 -16.33 -8.77 1.34
C VAL A 279 -17.01 -9.34 2.57
N VAL A 280 -16.50 -9.03 3.76
CA VAL A 280 -17.05 -9.54 5.02
C VAL A 280 -18.48 -9.07 5.22
N TYR A 281 -18.75 -7.77 4.98
CA TYR A 281 -20.11 -7.27 5.08
C TYR A 281 -21.06 -7.98 4.11
N ALA A 282 -20.65 -8.21 2.87
CA ALA A 282 -21.46 -8.89 1.87
C ALA A 282 -21.76 -10.35 2.26
N GLU A 283 -20.74 -11.07 2.73
CA GLU A 283 -20.91 -12.48 3.15
C GLU A 283 -21.80 -12.62 4.38
N ASP A 284 -21.56 -11.82 5.42
CA ASP A 284 -22.35 -11.86 6.66
C ASP A 284 -23.83 -11.47 6.45
N ASN A 285 -24.10 -10.66 5.42
CA ASN A 285 -25.45 -10.20 5.09
C ASN A 285 -26.05 -10.86 3.85
N ASN A 286 -25.47 -11.99 3.37
CA ASN A 286 -25.94 -12.80 2.25
C ASN A 286 -26.22 -11.99 0.97
N LYS A 287 -25.33 -11.05 0.65
CA LYS A 287 -25.43 -10.22 -0.56
C LYS A 287 -25.09 -11.06 -1.81
N SER A 288 -25.75 -10.75 -2.91
CA SER A 288 -25.50 -11.41 -4.19
C SER A 288 -24.09 -11.13 -4.73
N GLU A 289 -23.61 -11.98 -5.64
CA GLU A 289 -22.33 -11.79 -6.31
C GLU A 289 -22.29 -10.47 -7.10
N GLU A 290 -23.40 -10.09 -7.74
CA GLU A 290 -23.50 -8.81 -8.47
C GLU A 290 -23.34 -7.62 -7.51
N GLU A 291 -24.06 -7.62 -6.37
CA GLU A 291 -23.91 -6.56 -5.35
C GLU A 291 -22.46 -6.47 -4.88
N LEU A 292 -21.80 -7.60 -4.63
CA LEU A 292 -20.40 -7.63 -4.22
C LEU A 292 -19.46 -7.08 -5.30
N ILE A 293 -19.62 -7.47 -6.56
CA ILE A 293 -18.79 -6.96 -7.67
C ILE A 293 -18.92 -5.44 -7.79
N ARG A 294 -20.15 -4.90 -7.75
CA ARG A 294 -20.39 -3.48 -7.83
C ARG A 294 -19.82 -2.73 -6.62
N ALA A 295 -19.98 -3.27 -5.42
CA ALA A 295 -19.45 -2.70 -4.19
C ALA A 295 -17.90 -2.67 -4.17
N LEU A 296 -17.25 -3.75 -4.62
CA LEU A 296 -15.79 -3.81 -4.74
C LEU A 296 -15.28 -2.84 -5.82
N THR A 297 -15.96 -2.77 -6.96
CA THR A 297 -15.61 -1.83 -8.02
C THR A 297 -15.72 -0.39 -7.52
N LEU A 298 -16.81 -0.04 -6.83
CA LEU A 298 -17.02 1.28 -6.23
C LEU A 298 -15.91 1.59 -5.21
N SER A 299 -15.61 0.64 -4.31
CA SER A 299 -14.57 0.80 -3.29
C SER A 299 -13.20 1.04 -3.92
N HIS A 300 -12.76 0.16 -4.81
CA HIS A 300 -11.44 0.25 -5.41
C HIS A 300 -11.27 1.48 -6.31
N LEU A 301 -12.29 1.83 -7.09
CA LEU A 301 -12.22 3.01 -7.96
C LEU A 301 -12.27 4.33 -7.17
N THR A 302 -12.98 4.38 -6.03
CA THR A 302 -12.92 5.52 -5.10
C THR A 302 -11.51 5.73 -4.56
N VAL A 303 -10.81 4.63 -4.18
CA VAL A 303 -9.41 4.71 -3.74
C VAL A 303 -8.52 5.28 -4.84
N ILE A 304 -8.63 4.75 -6.05
CA ILE A 304 -7.84 5.22 -7.20
C ILE A 304 -8.10 6.71 -7.45
N TYR A 305 -9.35 7.14 -7.45
CA TYR A 305 -9.75 8.54 -7.64
C TYR A 305 -9.08 9.47 -6.62
N ILE A 306 -9.16 9.13 -5.33
CA ILE A 306 -8.55 9.96 -4.28
C ILE A 306 -7.01 9.95 -4.44
N LYS A 307 -6.42 8.80 -4.79
CA LYS A 307 -4.97 8.66 -4.98
C LYS A 307 -4.43 9.42 -6.17
N GLN A 308 -5.20 9.64 -7.23
CA GLN A 308 -4.77 10.50 -8.34
C GLN A 308 -4.40 11.91 -7.87
N SER A 309 -5.15 12.48 -6.93
CA SER A 309 -4.86 13.82 -6.39
C SER A 309 -3.86 13.81 -5.22
N LEU A 310 -3.79 12.73 -4.43
CA LEU A 310 -2.89 12.62 -3.27
C LEU A 310 -1.46 12.29 -3.68
N GLY A 311 -1.28 11.56 -4.78
CA GLY A 311 -0.01 10.95 -5.17
C GLY A 311 0.26 9.61 -4.46
N ARG A 312 1.27 8.86 -4.95
CA ARG A 312 1.58 7.51 -4.46
C ARG A 312 2.14 7.51 -3.05
N LEU A 313 3.01 8.46 -2.72
CA LEU A 313 3.68 8.58 -1.41
C LEU A 313 3.31 9.91 -0.73
N SER A 314 2.87 9.84 0.52
CA SER A 314 2.51 11.00 1.34
C SER A 314 2.62 10.67 2.83
N ALA A 315 2.65 11.70 3.67
CA ALA A 315 2.56 11.53 5.12
C ALA A 315 1.13 11.21 5.60
N LEU A 316 0.11 11.44 4.78
CA LEU A 316 -1.25 10.96 5.07
C LEU A 316 -1.29 9.44 4.91
N CYS A 317 -1.82 8.73 5.90
CA CYS A 317 -1.90 7.29 5.87
C CYS A 317 -2.82 6.80 4.73
N GLY A 318 -2.31 5.90 3.88
CA GLY A 318 -3.10 5.30 2.79
C GLY A 318 -4.34 4.53 3.28
N CYS A 319 -4.37 4.13 4.56
CA CYS A 319 -5.54 3.54 5.19
C CYS A 319 -6.75 4.48 5.18
N VAL A 320 -6.54 5.80 5.35
CA VAL A 320 -7.62 6.81 5.30
C VAL A 320 -8.34 6.75 3.95
N VAL A 321 -7.56 6.76 2.87
CA VAL A 321 -8.08 6.70 1.50
C VAL A 321 -8.81 5.38 1.23
N ALA A 322 -8.18 4.26 1.60
CA ALA A 322 -8.72 2.94 1.34
C ALA A 322 -9.99 2.65 2.16
N ALA A 323 -10.01 3.08 3.42
CA ALA A 323 -11.21 2.97 4.26
C ALA A 323 -12.36 3.85 3.75
N THR A 324 -12.07 5.01 3.15
CA THR A 324 -13.09 5.82 2.46
C THR A 324 -13.72 5.03 1.30
N GLY A 325 -12.91 4.31 0.52
CA GLY A 325 -13.42 3.43 -0.53
C GLY A 325 -14.33 2.33 0.01
N SER A 326 -13.89 1.61 1.05
CA SER A 326 -14.73 0.56 1.65
C SER A 326 -15.98 1.11 2.33
N SER A 327 -15.96 2.33 2.88
CA SER A 327 -17.17 2.99 3.38
C SER A 327 -18.22 3.16 2.28
N CYS A 328 -17.79 3.59 1.06
CA CYS A 328 -18.67 3.67 -0.11
C CYS A 328 -19.26 2.30 -0.48
N GLY A 329 -18.42 1.25 -0.51
CA GLY A 329 -18.87 -0.11 -0.83
C GLY A 329 -19.89 -0.65 0.19
N ILE A 330 -19.65 -0.44 1.49
CA ILE A 330 -20.57 -0.85 2.58
C ILE A 330 -21.87 -0.05 2.48
N THR A 331 -21.80 1.26 2.29
CA THR A 331 -22.99 2.11 2.12
C THR A 331 -23.89 1.62 0.98
N TYR A 332 -23.28 1.27 -0.16
CA TYR A 332 -24.03 0.67 -1.28
C TYR A 332 -24.66 -0.68 -0.89
N LEU A 333 -23.92 -1.58 -0.23
CA LEU A 333 -24.46 -2.87 0.23
C LEU A 333 -25.58 -2.73 1.26
N MET A 334 -25.61 -1.63 2.02
CA MET A 334 -26.71 -1.29 2.92
C MET A 334 -27.95 -0.77 2.18
N GLY A 335 -27.87 -0.59 0.86
CA GLY A 335 -28.97 -0.05 0.01
C GLY A 335 -28.88 1.46 -0.20
N GLY A 336 -27.78 2.09 0.16
CA GLY A 336 -27.54 3.53 -0.05
C GLY A 336 -27.31 3.87 -1.52
N GLY A 337 -27.85 5.01 -1.95
CA GLY A 337 -27.61 5.60 -3.26
C GLY A 337 -26.45 6.59 -3.25
N TYR A 338 -26.31 7.34 -4.35
CA TYR A 338 -25.22 8.31 -4.51
C TYR A 338 -25.13 9.31 -3.36
N GLN A 339 -26.26 9.82 -2.87
CA GLN A 339 -26.27 10.84 -1.80
C GLN A 339 -25.71 10.27 -0.48
N GLN A 340 -26.06 9.02 -0.13
CA GLN A 340 -25.52 8.36 1.07
C GLN A 340 -24.01 8.11 0.92
N ILE A 341 -23.54 7.80 -0.28
CA ILE A 341 -22.10 7.65 -0.56
C ILE A 341 -21.37 8.99 -0.38
N VAL A 342 -21.96 10.11 -0.84
CA VAL A 342 -21.42 11.46 -0.58
C VAL A 342 -21.29 11.69 0.93
N TYR A 343 -22.33 11.40 1.71
CA TYR A 343 -22.31 11.55 3.16
C TYR A 343 -21.25 10.67 3.83
N ALA A 344 -21.12 9.42 3.39
CA ALA A 344 -20.09 8.53 3.91
C ALA A 344 -18.67 9.07 3.67
N VAL A 345 -18.39 9.60 2.47
CA VAL A 345 -17.10 10.21 2.14
C VAL A 345 -16.82 11.46 2.99
N GLN A 346 -17.81 12.35 3.16
CA GLN A 346 -17.67 13.55 4.01
C GLN A 346 -17.38 13.17 5.47
N ASN A 347 -18.12 12.20 6.03
CA ASN A 347 -17.89 11.69 7.38
C ASN A 347 -16.48 11.08 7.54
N MET A 348 -15.99 10.33 6.55
CA MET A 348 -14.65 9.76 6.55
C MET A 348 -13.57 10.84 6.55
N ILE A 349 -13.70 11.86 5.70
CA ILE A 349 -12.74 12.95 5.59
C ILE A 349 -12.67 13.73 6.90
N ALA A 350 -13.82 14.10 7.46
CA ALA A 350 -13.89 14.85 8.71
C ALA A 350 -13.25 14.12 9.89
N ASN A 351 -13.33 12.78 9.91
CA ASN A 351 -12.82 11.96 11.01
C ASN A 351 -11.32 11.64 10.89
N LEU A 352 -10.85 11.26 9.70
CA LEU A 352 -9.54 10.58 9.57
C LEU A 352 -8.42 11.42 8.93
N THR A 353 -8.66 12.67 8.57
CA THR A 353 -7.64 13.52 7.88
C THR A 353 -6.34 13.67 8.68
N GLY A 354 -6.37 13.49 9.99
CA GLY A 354 -5.19 13.59 10.86
C GLY A 354 -4.38 12.29 11.04
N MET A 355 -4.73 11.17 10.41
CA MET A 355 -3.98 9.93 10.55
C MET A 355 -2.70 9.95 9.74
N ILE A 356 -1.54 10.06 10.40
CA ILE A 356 -0.23 10.09 9.74
C ILE A 356 0.30 8.69 9.40
N CYS A 357 1.14 8.65 8.35
CA CYS A 357 1.90 7.46 7.94
C CYS A 357 3.35 7.57 8.46
N ASP A 358 3.74 6.64 9.31
CA ASP A 358 5.09 6.50 9.86
C ASP A 358 5.77 5.21 9.33
N GLY A 359 5.55 4.87 8.07
CA GLY A 359 6.14 3.73 7.38
C GLY A 359 5.35 2.43 7.51
N ALA A 360 5.71 1.43 6.67
CA ALA A 360 5.11 0.11 6.70
C ALA A 360 5.70 -0.75 7.83
N LYS A 361 4.84 -1.34 8.66
CA LYS A 361 5.23 -2.14 9.82
C LYS A 361 4.05 -2.93 10.40
N PRO A 362 4.27 -3.94 11.27
CA PRO A 362 3.18 -4.74 11.85
C PRO A 362 2.06 -3.92 12.49
N SER A 363 2.37 -2.78 13.14
CA SER A 363 1.35 -1.91 13.74
C SER A 363 0.43 -1.21 12.72
N CYS A 364 0.68 -1.36 11.41
CA CYS A 364 -0.29 -0.93 10.39
C CYS A 364 -1.65 -1.64 10.53
N ALA A 365 -1.69 -2.86 11.07
CA ALA A 365 -2.94 -3.55 11.37
C ALA A 365 -3.85 -2.73 12.30
N LEU A 366 -3.28 -2.04 13.31
CA LEU A 366 -4.03 -1.13 14.19
C LEU A 366 -4.62 0.06 13.43
N LYS A 367 -3.86 0.65 12.51
CA LYS A 367 -4.34 1.77 11.68
C LYS A 367 -5.44 1.34 10.72
N LEU A 368 -5.32 0.14 10.12
CA LEU A 368 -6.37 -0.41 9.29
C LEU A 368 -7.65 -0.63 10.10
N THR A 369 -7.54 -1.21 11.29
CA THR A 369 -8.69 -1.41 12.20
C THR A 369 -9.38 -0.08 12.51
N SER A 370 -8.64 0.97 12.86
CA SER A 370 -9.20 2.31 13.11
C SER A 370 -9.90 2.87 11.86
N GLY A 371 -9.25 2.75 10.70
CA GLY A 371 -9.80 3.24 9.44
C GLY A 371 -11.10 2.53 9.05
N VAL A 372 -11.12 1.20 9.11
CA VAL A 372 -12.31 0.44 8.69
C VAL A 372 -13.42 0.47 9.73
N SER A 373 -13.13 0.65 11.02
CA SER A 373 -14.16 0.91 12.03
C SER A 373 -14.88 2.24 11.73
N THR A 374 -14.11 3.28 11.40
CA THR A 374 -14.67 4.56 10.95
C THR A 374 -15.46 4.42 9.65
N ALA A 375 -15.03 3.55 8.72
CA ALA A 375 -15.75 3.30 7.48
C ALA A 375 -17.15 2.73 7.73
N VAL A 376 -17.29 1.79 8.65
CA VAL A 376 -18.60 1.23 9.04
C VAL A 376 -19.46 2.28 9.71
N LEU A 377 -18.92 3.05 10.67
CA LEU A 377 -19.65 4.13 11.35
C LEU A 377 -20.13 5.20 10.36
N SER A 378 -19.27 5.61 9.43
CA SER A 378 -19.61 6.60 8.40
C SER A 378 -20.72 6.10 7.47
N ALA A 379 -20.71 4.80 7.11
CA ALA A 379 -21.77 4.18 6.33
C ALA A 379 -23.10 4.17 7.09
N ILE A 380 -23.09 3.76 8.36
CA ILE A 380 -24.31 3.76 9.21
C ILE A 380 -24.88 5.17 9.32
N MET A 381 -24.07 6.17 9.64
CA MET A 381 -24.52 7.57 9.72
C MET A 381 -25.12 8.04 8.40
N ALA A 382 -24.46 7.73 7.29
CA ALA A 382 -24.93 8.10 5.97
C ALA A 382 -26.30 7.48 5.63
N MET A 383 -26.55 6.24 6.03
CA MET A 383 -27.86 5.59 5.86
C MET A 383 -28.96 6.25 6.69
N GLU A 384 -28.62 6.83 7.84
CA GLU A 384 -29.51 7.63 8.67
C GLU A 384 -29.61 9.11 8.21
N GLN A 385 -29.12 9.45 7.02
CA GLN A 385 -29.10 10.83 6.47
C GLN A 385 -28.30 11.81 7.34
N LYS A 386 -27.30 11.33 8.09
CA LYS A 386 -26.42 12.14 8.94
C LYS A 386 -25.06 12.29 8.29
N CYS A 387 -24.62 13.53 8.10
CA CYS A 387 -23.29 13.84 7.58
C CYS A 387 -22.72 15.10 8.23
N VAL A 388 -21.39 15.19 8.20
CA VAL A 388 -20.67 16.41 8.53
C VAL A 388 -20.91 17.44 7.42
N THR A 389 -21.20 18.66 7.81
CA THR A 389 -21.60 19.73 6.88
C THR A 389 -20.46 20.68 6.54
N SER A 390 -20.65 21.54 5.54
CA SER A 390 -19.65 22.52 5.09
C SER A 390 -19.32 23.63 6.11
N VAL A 391 -20.05 23.71 7.22
CA VAL A 391 -19.68 24.59 8.34
C VAL A 391 -18.64 23.97 9.27
N GLU A 392 -18.22 22.72 9.03
CA GLU A 392 -17.33 21.95 9.90
C GLU A 392 -15.99 21.67 9.21
N GLY A 393 -14.93 22.31 9.70
CA GLY A 393 -13.56 22.01 9.32
C GLY A 393 -13.25 22.19 7.83
N ILE A 394 -12.82 21.11 7.16
CA ILE A 394 -12.38 21.12 5.76
C ILE A 394 -13.44 20.59 4.78
N ILE A 395 -14.65 20.34 5.26
CA ILE A 395 -15.74 19.81 4.45
C ILE A 395 -16.36 20.92 3.61
N GLU A 396 -16.73 20.57 2.40
CA GLU A 396 -17.40 21.44 1.42
C GLU A 396 -18.75 20.82 1.04
N ASP A 397 -19.68 21.62 0.51
CA ASP A 397 -20.94 21.12 -0.02
C ASP A 397 -20.71 20.18 -1.22
N ASN A 398 -19.70 20.48 -2.02
CA ASN A 398 -19.24 19.59 -3.08
C ASN A 398 -18.21 18.59 -2.52
N VAL A 399 -18.56 17.32 -2.54
CA VAL A 399 -17.71 16.24 -2.03
C VAL A 399 -16.33 16.14 -2.72
N ASP A 400 -16.26 16.45 -4.01
CA ASP A 400 -14.99 16.43 -4.76
C ASP A 400 -14.05 17.55 -4.28
N LEU A 401 -14.57 18.68 -3.80
CA LEU A 401 -13.78 19.72 -3.13
C LEU A 401 -13.31 19.26 -1.76
N SER A 402 -14.13 18.56 -0.98
CA SER A 402 -13.71 17.95 0.29
C SER A 402 -12.57 16.95 0.07
N ILE A 403 -12.65 16.12 -0.97
CA ILE A 403 -11.57 15.20 -1.36
C ILE A 403 -10.29 15.98 -1.73
N ARG A 404 -10.41 17.07 -2.47
CA ARG A 404 -9.26 17.94 -2.80
C ARG A 404 -8.64 18.57 -1.57
N ASN A 405 -9.45 19.02 -0.60
CA ASN A 405 -8.94 19.55 0.67
C ASN A 405 -8.16 18.50 1.44
N LEU A 406 -8.69 17.27 1.57
CA LEU A 406 -7.97 16.13 2.15
C LEU A 406 -6.64 15.88 1.45
N THR A 407 -6.66 15.76 0.12
CA THR A 407 -5.47 15.42 -0.66
C THR A 407 -4.44 16.54 -0.64
N ARG A 408 -4.84 17.81 -0.62
CA ARG A 408 -3.96 18.96 -0.46
C ARG A 408 -3.26 18.96 0.90
N ILE A 409 -3.97 18.63 1.98
CA ILE A 409 -3.33 18.45 3.31
C ILE A 409 -2.29 17.34 3.24
N GLY A 410 -2.64 16.18 2.67
CA GLY A 410 -1.73 15.05 2.59
C GLY A 410 -0.52 15.26 1.68
N SER A 411 -0.69 15.91 0.51
CA SER A 411 0.37 16.07 -0.49
C SER A 411 1.25 17.29 -0.26
N VAL A 412 0.70 18.35 0.35
CA VAL A 412 1.39 19.64 0.56
C VAL A 412 1.56 19.93 2.06
N GLY A 413 0.44 19.95 2.81
CA GLY A 413 0.44 20.36 4.22
C GLY A 413 1.26 19.45 5.14
N MET A 414 1.37 18.16 4.80
CA MET A 414 2.10 17.18 5.61
C MET A 414 3.56 16.95 5.20
N ASN A 415 4.14 17.75 4.29
CA ASN A 415 5.53 17.56 3.88
C ASN A 415 6.52 17.73 5.05
N GLU A 416 6.33 18.73 5.92
CA GLU A 416 7.15 18.88 7.11
C GLU A 416 6.90 17.77 8.14
N THR A 417 5.65 17.31 8.27
CA THR A 417 5.32 16.14 9.10
C THR A 417 6.11 14.90 8.65
N ASP A 418 6.23 14.68 7.35
CA ASP A 418 6.98 13.54 6.78
C ASP A 418 8.47 13.59 7.15
N LYS A 419 9.08 14.79 7.10
CA LYS A 419 10.47 15.02 7.51
C LYS A 419 10.67 14.76 9.00
N VAL A 420 9.78 15.29 9.85
CA VAL A 420 9.83 15.09 11.31
C VAL A 420 9.66 13.62 11.68
N VAL A 421 8.72 12.93 11.03
CA VAL A 421 8.51 11.48 11.25
C VAL A 421 9.78 10.70 10.90
N LEU A 422 10.42 11.00 9.77
CA LEU A 422 11.65 10.33 9.37
C LEU A 422 12.79 10.62 10.35
N ASP A 423 12.97 11.87 10.75
CA ASP A 423 13.99 12.28 11.72
C ASP A 423 13.85 11.49 13.03
N ILE A 424 12.64 11.42 13.59
CA ILE A 424 12.35 10.60 14.76
C ILE A 424 12.70 9.13 14.53
N MET A 425 12.34 8.58 13.35
CA MET A 425 12.56 7.15 13.06
C MET A 425 14.04 6.79 12.93
N THR A 426 14.86 7.70 12.40
CA THR A 426 16.30 7.48 12.17
C THR A 426 17.18 7.78 13.38
N HIS A 427 16.70 8.58 14.33
CA HIS A 427 17.44 9.00 15.53
C HIS A 427 16.89 8.40 16.85
N LYS A 428 16.14 7.32 16.77
CA LYS A 428 15.69 6.62 17.99
C LYS A 428 16.88 6.07 18.76
N THR A 429 16.98 6.47 20.01
CA THR A 429 17.82 5.78 20.99
C THR A 429 17.06 4.55 21.49
N CYS A 430 17.47 3.36 21.04
CA CYS A 430 16.97 2.11 21.63
C CYS A 430 17.76 1.91 22.95
N GLU A 431 17.18 2.31 24.06
CA GLU A 431 17.58 1.79 25.36
C GLU A 431 16.90 0.40 25.50
N TYR A 432 17.69 -0.67 25.36
CA TYR A 432 17.29 -2.05 25.66
C TYR A 432 17.77 -2.42 27.06
#